data_0ec8feef25d3af65cace97a7407e6854
#
_entry.id   0ec8feef25d3af65cace97a7407e6854
#
_cell.length_a   1.000
_cell.length_b   1.000
_cell.length_c   1.000
_cell.angle_alpha   90.00
_cell.angle_beta   90.00
_cell.angle_gamma   90.00
#
_symmetry.space_group_name_H-M   'P 1'
#
loop_
_entity.id
_entity.type
_entity.pdbx_description
1 polymer ?
#
loop_
_entity_poly.entity_id
_entity_poly.type
_entity_poly.pdbx_seq_one_letter_code
_entity_poly.pdbx_strand_id
1 'polypeptide(L)'
;RELAYAGRYQDAQQMLNLMQMPNDDRVLTYLGFTHRKMGDASTGLAYYQKALAVNPDNLLARSYMGQGYVESGDIELASAQLTEIRTRGGRGTWAEISLRMALQNGQGYSY
;
A
#
# COMPACT_ATOMS: atom_id res chain seq x y z
N ARG A 1 -2.70 6.31 -17.47
CA ARG A 1 -3.06 4.92 -17.26
C ARG A 1 -2.14 3.97 -18.03
N GLU A 2 -1.81 4.32 -19.24
CA GLU A 2 -0.92 3.48 -20.03
C GLU A 2 0.48 3.39 -19.43
N LEU A 3 0.91 4.44 -18.76
CA LEU A 3 2.21 4.42 -18.11
C LEU A 3 2.27 3.38 -17.01
N ALA A 4 1.11 2.96 -16.50
CA ALA A 4 1.05 1.93 -15.48
C ALA A 4 0.90 0.52 -16.08
N TYR A 5 0.83 0.42 -17.42
CA TYR A 5 0.62 -0.86 -18.10
C TYR A 5 1.65 -1.04 -19.19
N ALA A 6 1.71 -2.25 -19.72
CA ALA A 6 2.48 -2.58 -20.93
C ALA A 6 3.94 -2.18 -20.82
N GLY A 7 4.53 -2.26 -19.64
CA GLY A 7 5.93 -1.97 -19.46
C GLY A 7 6.30 -0.50 -19.37
N ARG A 8 5.33 0.39 -19.49
CA ARG A 8 5.59 1.83 -19.37
C ARG A 8 5.51 2.31 -17.94
N TYR A 9 5.31 1.40 -17.06
CA TYR A 9 5.18 1.67 -15.67
C TYR A 9 6.46 2.25 -15.07
N GLN A 10 7.62 1.76 -15.51
CA GLN A 10 8.88 2.30 -15.05
C GLN A 10 9.08 3.75 -15.51
N ASP A 11 8.55 4.10 -16.66
CA ASP A 11 8.62 5.47 -17.15
C ASP A 11 7.83 6.41 -16.25
N ALA A 12 6.65 5.98 -15.81
CA ALA A 12 5.84 6.78 -14.90
C ALA A 12 6.58 6.97 -13.58
N GLN A 13 7.22 5.92 -13.08
CA GLN A 13 7.95 5.98 -11.83
C GLN A 13 9.14 6.94 -11.94
N GLN A 14 9.90 6.85 -13.03
CA GLN A 14 11.03 7.74 -13.24
C GLN A 14 10.59 9.19 -13.34
N MET A 15 9.47 9.44 -13.99
CA MET A 15 8.95 10.79 -14.12
C MET A 15 8.60 11.37 -12.74
N LEU A 16 7.97 10.57 -11.88
CA LEU A 16 7.66 11.02 -10.54
C LEU A 16 8.94 11.33 -9.74
N ASN A 17 9.97 10.52 -9.92
CA ASN A 17 11.25 10.76 -9.25
C ASN A 17 11.90 12.04 -9.75
N LEU A 18 11.83 12.31 -11.05
CA LEU A 18 12.37 13.54 -11.62
C LEU A 18 11.63 14.76 -11.12
N MET A 19 10.39 14.62 -10.74
CA MET A 19 9.61 15.69 -10.16
C MET A 19 9.92 15.89 -8.67
N GLN A 20 10.88 15.12 -8.16
CA GLN A 20 11.33 15.21 -6.78
C GLN A 20 10.20 14.98 -5.77
N MET A 21 9.37 14.00 -6.06
CA MET A 21 8.29 13.63 -5.14
C MET A 21 8.54 12.29 -4.44
N PRO A 22 9.77 11.73 -4.43
CA PRO A 22 9.99 10.41 -3.83
C PRO A 22 9.83 10.40 -2.32
N ASN A 23 9.79 11.58 -1.68
CA ASN A 23 9.60 11.67 -0.24
C ASN A 23 8.20 12.11 0.15
N ASP A 24 7.28 12.19 -0.81
CA ASP A 24 5.88 12.44 -0.50
C ASP A 24 5.21 11.10 -0.22
N ASP A 25 4.79 10.89 1.03
CA ASP A 25 4.24 9.61 1.42
C ASP A 25 2.98 9.24 0.65
N ARG A 26 2.21 10.21 0.18
CA ARG A 26 1.02 9.94 -0.62
C ARG A 26 1.40 9.40 -1.99
N VAL A 27 2.43 9.98 -2.61
CA VAL A 27 2.94 9.51 -3.90
C VAL A 27 3.52 8.10 -3.75
N LEU A 28 4.28 7.88 -2.68
CA LEU A 28 4.86 6.56 -2.42
C LEU A 28 3.77 5.51 -2.21
N THR A 29 2.69 5.89 -1.53
CA THR A 29 1.55 4.99 -1.34
C THR A 29 0.92 4.63 -2.68
N TYR A 30 0.73 5.61 -3.55
CA TYR A 30 0.18 5.37 -4.88
C TYR A 30 1.08 4.45 -5.70
N LEU A 31 2.39 4.68 -5.65
CA LEU A 31 3.34 3.83 -6.34
C LEU A 31 3.26 2.40 -5.83
N GLY A 32 3.17 2.23 -4.52
CA GLY A 32 3.02 0.91 -3.93
C GLY A 32 1.76 0.22 -4.41
N PHE A 33 0.64 0.94 -4.41
CA PHE A 33 -0.63 0.40 -4.87
C PHE A 33 -0.54 -0.01 -6.35
N THR A 34 0.03 0.83 -7.18
CA THR A 34 0.15 0.56 -8.61
C THR A 34 0.98 -0.69 -8.87
N HIS A 35 2.14 -0.80 -8.23
CA HIS A 35 3.00 -1.98 -8.38
C HIS A 35 2.27 -3.25 -7.94
N ARG A 36 1.61 -3.20 -6.80
CA ARG A 36 0.89 -4.36 -6.31
C ARG A 36 -0.19 -4.80 -7.30
N LYS A 37 -0.96 -3.84 -7.84
CA LYS A 37 -2.04 -4.15 -8.78
C LYS A 37 -1.50 -4.68 -10.11
N MET A 38 -0.27 -4.35 -10.43
CA MET A 38 0.38 -4.88 -11.64
C MET A 38 1.02 -6.25 -11.42
N GLY A 39 0.88 -6.80 -10.23
CA GLY A 39 1.43 -8.11 -9.92
C GLY A 39 2.82 -8.09 -9.32
N ASP A 40 3.37 -6.91 -9.06
CA ASP A 40 4.71 -6.77 -8.48
C ASP A 40 4.58 -6.43 -6.99
N ALA A 41 4.23 -7.45 -6.21
CA ALA A 41 3.95 -7.26 -4.79
C ALA A 41 5.17 -6.82 -4.00
N SER A 42 6.35 -7.33 -4.36
CA SER A 42 7.56 -7.00 -3.59
C SER A 42 7.94 -5.53 -3.73
N THR A 43 7.85 -5.00 -4.94
CA THR A 43 8.11 -3.58 -5.17
C THR A 43 7.04 -2.73 -4.50
N GLY A 44 5.79 -3.17 -4.59
CA GLY A 44 4.70 -2.48 -3.90
C GLY A 44 4.95 -2.38 -2.41
N LEU A 45 5.37 -3.48 -1.79
CA LEU A 45 5.69 -3.50 -0.38
C LEU A 45 6.82 -2.52 -0.05
N ALA A 46 7.86 -2.48 -0.86
CA ALA A 46 8.97 -1.56 -0.63
C ALA A 46 8.52 -0.11 -0.63
N TYR A 47 7.62 0.25 -1.54
CA TYR A 47 7.08 1.61 -1.57
C TYR A 47 6.22 1.92 -0.36
N TYR A 48 5.40 0.97 0.10
CA TYR A 48 4.62 1.18 1.32
C TYR A 48 5.54 1.39 2.52
N GLN A 49 6.59 0.59 2.64
CA GLN A 49 7.53 0.74 3.73
C GLN A 49 8.21 2.10 3.69
N LYS A 50 8.54 2.57 2.50
CA LYS A 50 9.14 3.88 2.34
C LYS A 50 8.15 4.99 2.70
N ALA A 51 6.89 4.84 2.30
CA ALA A 51 5.85 5.79 2.68
C ALA A 51 5.71 5.89 4.19
N LEU A 52 5.76 4.76 4.87
CA LEU A 52 5.63 4.73 6.33
C LEU A 52 6.88 5.25 7.03
N ALA A 53 8.05 5.15 6.39
CA ALA A 53 9.24 5.77 6.94
C ALA A 53 9.13 7.30 6.91
N VAL A 54 8.49 7.84 5.87
CA VAL A 54 8.25 9.27 5.76
C VAL A 54 7.14 9.70 6.71
N ASN A 55 6.05 8.94 6.75
CA ASN A 55 4.88 9.28 7.58
C ASN A 55 4.30 8.00 8.18
N PRO A 56 4.69 7.66 9.41
CA PRO A 56 4.17 6.44 10.06
C PRO A 56 2.66 6.45 10.27
N ASP A 57 2.03 7.61 10.24
CA ASP A 57 0.59 7.75 10.44
C ASP A 57 -0.20 7.73 9.13
N ASN A 58 0.44 7.35 8.03
CA ASN A 58 -0.28 7.17 6.77
C ASN A 58 -1.08 5.88 6.83
N LEU A 59 -2.35 6.00 7.24
CA LEU A 59 -3.21 4.84 7.46
C LEU A 59 -3.53 4.12 6.16
N LEU A 60 -3.61 4.85 5.06
CA LEU A 60 -3.89 4.24 3.77
C LEU A 60 -2.75 3.32 3.34
N ALA A 61 -1.50 3.77 3.53
CA ALA A 61 -0.35 2.92 3.23
C ALA A 61 -0.37 1.65 4.08
N ARG A 62 -0.72 1.78 5.36
CA ARG A 62 -0.81 0.61 6.24
C ARG A 62 -1.91 -0.35 5.78
N SER A 63 -3.06 0.18 5.37
CA SER A 63 -4.16 -0.65 4.92
C SER A 63 -3.79 -1.39 3.63
N TYR A 64 -3.23 -0.69 2.66
CA TYR A 64 -2.83 -1.32 1.41
C TYR A 64 -1.72 -2.36 1.64
N MET A 65 -0.75 -2.03 2.49
CA MET A 65 0.31 -2.98 2.82
C MET A 65 -0.28 -4.22 3.48
N GLY A 66 -1.20 -4.03 4.42
CA GLY A 66 -1.86 -5.15 5.08
C GLY A 66 -2.65 -6.00 4.11
N GLN A 67 -3.34 -5.39 3.16
CA GLN A 67 -4.06 -6.13 2.14
C GLN A 67 -3.11 -6.93 1.25
N GLY A 68 -1.95 -6.37 0.93
CA GLY A 68 -0.94 -7.10 0.21
C GLY A 68 -0.46 -8.32 1.00
N TYR A 69 -0.29 -8.17 2.29
CA TYR A 69 0.09 -9.30 3.15
C TYR A 69 -0.99 -10.39 3.13
N VAL A 70 -2.28 -10.00 3.18
CA VAL A 70 -3.35 -11.00 3.09
C VAL A 70 -3.26 -11.76 1.78
N GLU A 71 -3.04 -11.06 0.68
CA GLU A 71 -2.93 -11.68 -0.63
C GLU A 71 -1.75 -12.66 -0.71
N SER A 72 -0.70 -12.38 0.03
CA SER A 72 0.49 -13.24 0.08
C SER A 72 0.40 -14.33 1.15
N GLY A 73 -0.67 -14.35 1.92
CA GLY A 73 -0.83 -15.34 2.99
C GLY A 73 -0.15 -14.97 4.29
N ASP A 74 0.40 -13.77 4.41
CA ASP A 74 1.11 -13.31 5.61
C ASP A 74 0.12 -12.67 6.58
N ILE A 75 -0.74 -13.49 7.16
CA ILE A 75 -1.89 -13.01 7.93
C ILE A 75 -1.45 -12.29 9.20
N GLU A 76 -0.40 -12.76 9.86
CA GLU A 76 0.06 -12.11 11.07
C GLU A 76 0.58 -10.72 10.81
N LEU A 77 1.31 -10.54 9.71
CA LEU A 77 1.81 -9.22 9.34
C LEU A 77 0.65 -8.29 8.97
N ALA A 78 -0.37 -8.83 8.31
CA ALA A 78 -1.57 -8.05 7.98
C ALA A 78 -2.29 -7.61 9.26
N SER A 79 -2.43 -8.52 10.22
CA SER A 79 -3.10 -8.22 11.49
C SER A 79 -2.33 -7.15 12.27
N ALA A 80 -1.01 -7.19 12.20
CA ALA A 80 -0.19 -6.18 12.86
C ALA A 80 -0.48 -4.79 12.29
N GLN A 81 -0.70 -4.67 10.98
CA GLN A 81 -1.04 -3.39 10.37
C GLN A 81 -2.43 -2.92 10.80
N LEU A 82 -3.36 -3.84 10.96
CA LEU A 82 -4.69 -3.47 11.47
C LEU A 82 -4.58 -2.88 12.88
N THR A 83 -3.77 -3.50 13.73
CA THR A 83 -3.52 -2.98 15.07
C THR A 83 -2.91 -1.59 15.02
N GLU A 84 -1.93 -1.38 14.13
CA GLU A 84 -1.30 -0.07 13.98
C GLU A 84 -2.32 0.99 13.54
N ILE A 85 -3.18 0.65 12.60
CA ILE A 85 -4.22 1.59 12.15
C ILE A 85 -5.09 2.01 13.33
N ARG A 86 -5.51 1.03 14.13
CA ARG A 86 -6.39 1.30 15.27
C ARG A 86 -5.70 2.14 16.34
N THR A 87 -4.46 1.82 16.67
CA THR A 87 -3.75 2.57 17.72
C THR A 87 -3.39 3.98 17.28
N ARG A 88 -3.36 4.23 15.96
CA ARG A 88 -3.06 5.56 15.42
C ARG A 88 -4.32 6.36 15.11
N GLY A 89 -5.45 5.97 15.69
CA GLY A 89 -6.69 6.73 15.56
C GLY A 89 -7.53 6.37 14.36
N GLY A 90 -7.25 5.25 13.73
CA GLY A 90 -7.92 4.89 12.48
C GLY A 90 -9.18 4.04 12.63
N ARG A 91 -9.71 3.88 13.84
CA ARG A 91 -10.94 3.11 14.01
C ARG A 91 -12.09 3.77 13.25
N GLY A 92 -12.83 2.99 12.50
CA GLY A 92 -13.95 3.47 11.72
C GLY A 92 -13.59 4.13 10.41
N THR A 93 -12.31 4.26 10.10
CA THR A 93 -11.89 4.80 8.80
C THR A 93 -11.96 3.71 7.74
N TRP A 94 -11.98 4.15 6.48
CA TRP A 94 -11.92 3.22 5.36
C TRP A 94 -10.69 2.32 5.43
N ALA A 95 -9.56 2.89 5.86
CA ALA A 95 -8.33 2.12 5.98
C ALA A 95 -8.50 0.92 6.92
N GLU A 96 -9.13 1.14 8.07
CA GLU A 96 -9.37 0.08 9.03
C GLU A 96 -10.39 -0.93 8.50
N ILE A 97 -11.48 -0.42 7.96
CA ILE A 97 -12.58 -1.28 7.51
C ILE A 97 -12.14 -2.17 6.36
N SER A 98 -11.45 -1.61 5.36
CA SER A 98 -11.06 -2.39 4.19
C SER A 98 -10.06 -3.49 4.56
N LEU A 99 -9.11 -3.20 5.44
CA LEU A 99 -8.15 -4.23 5.86
C LEU A 99 -8.83 -5.30 6.72
N ARG A 100 -9.70 -4.87 7.63
CA ARG A 100 -10.45 -5.83 8.46
C ARG A 100 -11.25 -6.79 7.58
N MET A 101 -11.92 -6.26 6.56
CA MET A 101 -12.71 -7.10 5.66
C MET A 101 -11.83 -8.04 4.85
N ALA A 102 -10.66 -7.58 4.42
CA ALA A 102 -9.71 -8.45 3.72
C ALA A 102 -9.30 -9.63 4.61
N LEU A 103 -9.01 -9.33 5.87
CA LEU A 103 -8.64 -10.37 6.83
C LEU A 103 -9.78 -11.36 7.07
N GLN A 104 -11.01 -10.84 7.18
CA GLN A 104 -12.18 -11.69 7.41
C GLN A 104 -12.46 -12.62 6.25
N ASN A 105 -12.19 -12.17 5.04
CA ASN A 105 -12.44 -12.95 3.84
C ASN A 105 -11.29 -13.85 3.44
N GLY A 106 -10.15 -13.71 4.09
CA GLY A 106 -8.97 -14.51 3.78
C GLY A 106 -8.33 -14.19 2.45
N GLN A 107 -8.73 -13.10 1.80
CA GLN A 107 -8.11 -12.62 0.57
C GLN A 107 -8.21 -11.11 0.53
N GLY A 108 -7.29 -10.49 -0.20
CA GLY A 108 -7.29 -9.06 -0.31
C GLY A 108 -8.46 -8.55 -1.12
N TYR A 109 -9.03 -7.43 -0.68
CA TYR A 109 -9.96 -6.69 -1.51
C TYR A 109 -9.20 -5.99 -2.62
N SER A 110 -9.91 -5.74 -3.72
CA SER A 110 -9.28 -5.20 -4.93
C SER A 110 -9.19 -3.68 -4.91
N TYR A 111 -8.66 -3.14 -3.89
CA TYR A 111 -8.44 -1.70 -3.85
C TYR A 111 -7.01 -1.35 -4.15
#